data_527ef0144876d573f70e22ddbd831324
#
_entry.id   527ef0144876d573f70e22ddbd831324
#
_cell.length_a   1.000
_cell.length_b   1.000
_cell.length_c   1.000
_cell.angle_alpha   90.00
_cell.angle_beta   90.00
_cell.angle_gamma   90.00
#
_symmetry.space_group_name_H-M   'P 1'
#
loop_
_entity.id
_entity.type
_entity.pdbx_description
1 polymer ?
#
loop_
_entity_poly.entity_id
_entity_poly.type
_entity_poly.pdbx_seq_one_letter_code
_entity_poly.pdbx_strand_id
1 'polypeptide(L)'
;MFPSILSNQTHEVINQMGIQLKKGERFNLSKTSPNLTKVAIALGWEIATELSLSDSNQQSCDIDASVFALGSDGKIPDEKYFVFYNNSQSPDGAIAHSGDNQTGQTQGDDETIYVDLEKVTAAIEEMVFVVTIHDAHAKHQNFSQIRNAFIRLYDRETGSELARYDLTEAFSEETAVEFGRLYKNDAAWRFQAVGQGYKAGLQSFVDKYHSEMQQQEKPAEPRLPVLEDSSKSQKAIALDKKLQEKAPHIFNLAKKADISLKKANLTNHNAQVALCLDISASMSSLYRSGKIQRLAEKILALGCRFDDNAAIEIFLFGVNAHNPGEMSIDNFSNFIDHILQQYPLEGGTYYGKVMKEIRNFYFPDARGSRRYAPIKADRPVYVMFVTDGETADESESKQQLQWSSREPIFWQFMAIGKSQKDVKSKGARGWLARAVASDFSFLEQLDEMGSRYLDNADFFSLEDPEHIADEELYDLLTAEYPHWVKSARLKNLLP
;
A
#
# COMPACT_ATOMS: atom_id res chain seq x y z
N MET A 1 56.42 21.79 -49.54
CA MET A 1 56.18 20.37 -49.80
C MET A 1 56.33 19.65 -48.44
N PHE A 2 55.22 19.52 -47.71
CA PHE A 2 55.17 18.75 -46.47
C PHE A 2 53.97 17.84 -46.53
N PRO A 3 54.08 16.53 -46.32
CA PRO A 3 52.96 15.66 -46.23
C PRO A 3 52.40 15.63 -44.76
N SER A 4 51.16 15.95 -44.63
CA SER A 4 50.38 15.79 -43.42
C SER A 4 50.12 14.29 -43.18
N ILE A 5 50.56 13.80 -42.03
CA ILE A 5 50.17 12.47 -41.51
C ILE A 5 48.97 12.70 -40.58
N LEU A 6 47.80 12.38 -41.11
CA LEU A 6 46.57 12.18 -40.30
C LEU A 6 46.60 10.76 -39.77
N SER A 7 46.85 10.61 -38.45
CA SER A 7 46.64 9.35 -37.76
C SER A 7 45.16 9.23 -37.42
N ASN A 8 44.42 8.43 -38.17
CA ASN A 8 43.12 7.94 -37.78
C ASN A 8 43.30 6.94 -36.62
N GLN A 9 43.06 7.40 -35.41
CA GLN A 9 42.75 6.47 -34.31
C GLN A 9 41.25 6.20 -34.36
N THR A 10 40.87 5.15 -35.04
CA THR A 10 39.58 4.48 -34.86
C THR A 10 39.60 3.81 -33.47
N HIS A 11 38.91 4.42 -32.52
CA HIS A 11 38.52 3.68 -31.31
C HIS A 11 37.52 2.60 -31.74
N GLU A 12 38.00 1.38 -31.90
CA GLU A 12 37.16 0.19 -31.89
C GLU A 12 36.55 0.11 -30.50
N VAL A 13 35.28 0.49 -30.38
CA VAL A 13 34.43 0.12 -29.24
C VAL A 13 34.22 -1.40 -29.37
N ILE A 14 35.08 -2.18 -28.70
CA ILE A 14 34.83 -3.61 -28.50
C ILE A 14 33.62 -3.69 -27.59
N ASN A 15 32.47 -3.93 -28.17
CA ASN A 15 31.26 -4.33 -27.44
C ASN A 15 31.56 -5.71 -26.86
N GLN A 16 32.10 -5.79 -25.64
CA GLN A 16 32.21 -7.04 -24.92
C GLN A 16 30.78 -7.45 -24.57
N MET A 17 30.25 -8.43 -25.31
CA MET A 17 28.99 -9.08 -24.97
C MET A 17 29.15 -9.70 -23.59
N GLY A 18 28.24 -9.36 -22.67
CA GLY A 18 28.20 -9.96 -21.32
C GLY A 18 28.05 -11.49 -21.36
N ILE A 19 28.34 -12.14 -20.25
CA ILE A 19 28.20 -13.59 -20.13
C ILE A 19 26.70 -13.94 -20.13
N GLN A 20 26.29 -14.79 -21.08
CA GLN A 20 24.93 -15.34 -21.10
C GLN A 20 24.78 -16.43 -20.04
N LEU A 21 23.88 -16.19 -19.06
CA LEU A 21 23.58 -17.11 -17.98
C LEU A 21 22.37 -17.99 -18.31
N LYS A 22 22.37 -19.22 -17.77
CA LYS A 22 21.23 -20.12 -17.73
C LYS A 22 20.64 -20.17 -16.32
N LYS A 23 19.39 -20.62 -16.21
CA LYS A 23 18.73 -20.84 -14.92
C LYS A 23 19.62 -21.63 -13.95
N GLY A 24 19.77 -21.13 -12.74
CA GLY A 24 20.60 -21.69 -11.68
C GLY A 24 22.08 -21.36 -11.78
N GLU A 25 22.57 -20.83 -12.91
CA GLU A 25 23.98 -20.49 -13.07
C GLU A 25 24.39 -19.31 -12.18
N ARG A 26 25.65 -19.34 -11.76
CA ARG A 26 26.27 -18.38 -10.86
C ARG A 26 27.40 -17.64 -11.54
N PHE A 27 27.43 -16.35 -11.37
CA PHE A 27 28.43 -15.46 -11.91
C PHE A 27 29.18 -14.73 -10.78
N ASN A 28 30.51 -14.78 -10.80
CA ASN A 28 31.32 -14.12 -9.77
C ASN A 28 31.75 -12.74 -10.24
N LEU A 29 31.04 -11.70 -9.76
CA LEU A 29 31.28 -10.30 -10.13
C LEU A 29 32.69 -9.86 -9.70
N SER A 30 33.06 -10.12 -8.45
CA SER A 30 34.34 -9.67 -7.91
C SER A 30 35.56 -10.30 -8.58
N LYS A 31 35.41 -11.51 -9.11
CA LYS A 31 36.50 -12.20 -9.86
C LYS A 31 36.60 -11.66 -11.29
N THR A 32 35.46 -11.44 -11.95
CA THR A 32 35.42 -11.00 -13.36
C THR A 32 35.71 -9.52 -13.51
N SER A 33 35.27 -8.71 -12.55
CA SER A 33 35.44 -7.25 -12.52
C SER A 33 35.94 -6.82 -11.14
N PRO A 34 37.25 -6.99 -10.83
CA PRO A 34 37.79 -6.77 -9.47
C PRO A 34 37.64 -5.33 -8.97
N ASN A 35 37.52 -4.37 -9.87
CA ASN A 35 37.35 -2.94 -9.53
C ASN A 35 35.91 -2.46 -9.60
N LEU A 36 34.92 -3.36 -9.73
CA LEU A 36 33.52 -3.02 -9.80
C LEU A 36 33.03 -2.53 -8.44
N THR A 37 32.67 -1.28 -8.36
CA THR A 37 32.11 -0.64 -7.15
C THR A 37 30.60 -0.38 -7.31
N LYS A 38 30.13 -0.16 -8.53
CA LYS A 38 28.73 0.17 -8.82
C LYS A 38 28.18 -0.70 -9.94
N VAL A 39 27.18 -1.48 -9.62
CA VAL A 39 26.48 -2.34 -10.60
C VAL A 39 25.08 -1.84 -10.82
N ALA A 40 24.61 -1.92 -12.05
CA ALA A 40 23.22 -1.73 -12.40
C ALA A 40 22.62 -3.08 -12.78
N ILE A 41 21.46 -3.36 -12.21
CA ILE A 41 20.64 -4.53 -12.49
C ILE A 41 19.42 -4.03 -13.25
N ALA A 42 19.43 -4.24 -14.55
CA ALA A 42 18.39 -3.81 -15.46
C ALA A 42 17.49 -4.98 -15.83
N LEU A 43 16.20 -4.71 -15.89
CA LEU A 43 15.15 -5.65 -16.24
C LEU A 43 14.41 -5.11 -17.46
N GLY A 44 14.05 -6.00 -18.36
CA GLY A 44 13.28 -5.67 -19.54
C GLY A 44 12.33 -6.80 -19.91
N TRP A 45 11.24 -6.46 -20.60
CA TRP A 45 10.19 -7.38 -21.00
C TRP A 45 9.42 -6.87 -22.21
N GLU A 46 8.71 -7.76 -22.87
CA GLU A 46 7.76 -7.45 -23.94
C GLU A 46 6.41 -8.07 -23.65
N ILE A 47 5.33 -7.34 -23.91
CA ILE A 47 3.97 -7.86 -23.81
C ILE A 47 3.62 -8.58 -25.11
N ALA A 48 3.08 -9.81 -25.04
CA ALA A 48 2.70 -10.59 -26.23
C ALA A 48 1.61 -9.88 -27.04
N THR A 49 1.94 -9.49 -28.27
CA THR A 49 1.07 -8.70 -29.17
C THR A 49 -0.13 -9.45 -29.76
N GLU A 50 -0.20 -10.78 -29.61
CA GLU A 50 -1.31 -11.58 -30.16
C GLU A 50 -2.66 -11.30 -29.46
N LEU A 51 -2.65 -10.68 -28.28
CA LEU A 51 -3.85 -10.17 -27.59
C LEU A 51 -4.33 -8.81 -28.15
N SER A 52 -3.57 -8.21 -29.07
CA SER A 52 -3.78 -6.83 -29.54
C SER A 52 -4.85 -6.67 -30.63
N LEU A 53 -5.37 -7.73 -31.21
CA LEU A 53 -6.18 -7.64 -32.44
C LEU A 53 -7.68 -7.91 -32.27
N SER A 54 -8.15 -8.32 -31.09
CA SER A 54 -9.57 -8.72 -30.94
C SER A 54 -10.40 -7.94 -29.93
N ASP A 55 -9.79 -7.19 -29.00
CA ASP A 55 -10.58 -6.43 -28.01
C ASP A 55 -10.04 -5.01 -27.82
N SER A 56 -10.92 -4.03 -28.00
CA SER A 56 -10.68 -2.60 -27.76
C SER A 56 -10.55 -2.22 -26.27
N ASN A 57 -10.31 -3.19 -25.40
CA ASN A 57 -10.16 -3.05 -23.95
C ASN A 57 -8.78 -3.53 -23.44
N GLN A 58 -7.69 -3.21 -24.15
CA GLN A 58 -6.35 -3.55 -23.67
C GLN A 58 -5.98 -2.73 -22.44
N GLN A 59 -6.03 -3.38 -21.28
CA GLN A 59 -5.30 -2.92 -20.10
C GLN A 59 -3.80 -3.16 -20.33
N SER A 60 -2.98 -2.11 -20.27
CA SER A 60 -1.53 -2.23 -20.24
C SER A 60 -1.13 -3.15 -19.07
N CYS A 61 -0.25 -4.11 -19.32
CA CYS A 61 0.35 -4.88 -18.25
C CYS A 61 1.36 -3.99 -17.55
N ASP A 62 1.08 -3.65 -16.32
CA ASP A 62 1.92 -2.82 -15.47
C ASP A 62 2.84 -3.74 -14.67
N ILE A 63 4.14 -3.63 -14.91
CA ILE A 63 5.12 -4.58 -14.37
C ILE A 63 6.18 -3.79 -13.63
N ASP A 64 6.33 -4.12 -12.34
CA ASP A 64 7.23 -3.44 -11.42
C ASP A 64 8.41 -4.32 -11.03
N ALA A 65 9.62 -3.74 -11.05
CA ALA A 65 10.78 -4.35 -10.45
C ALA A 65 10.93 -3.94 -8.99
N SER A 66 11.40 -4.86 -8.18
CA SER A 66 11.68 -4.62 -6.77
C SER A 66 12.87 -5.44 -6.29
N VAL A 67 13.47 -5.01 -5.16
CA VAL A 67 14.57 -5.72 -4.53
C VAL A 67 14.37 -5.82 -3.02
N PHE A 68 14.52 -7.02 -2.50
CA PHE A 68 14.59 -7.31 -1.07
C PHE A 68 16.07 -7.47 -0.68
N ALA A 69 16.59 -6.57 0.17
CA ALA A 69 17.95 -6.69 0.69
C ALA A 69 17.91 -7.39 2.05
N LEU A 70 18.50 -8.58 2.12
CA LEU A 70 18.36 -9.54 3.21
C LEU A 70 19.62 -9.61 4.06
N GLY A 71 19.42 -9.76 5.37
CA GLY A 71 20.48 -10.10 6.31
C GLY A 71 20.84 -11.58 6.31
N SER A 72 21.74 -11.96 7.22
CA SER A 72 22.20 -13.38 7.38
C SER A 72 21.10 -14.36 7.78
N ASP A 73 19.99 -13.86 8.32
CA ASP A 73 18.79 -14.63 8.65
C ASP A 73 17.85 -14.86 7.45
N GLY A 74 18.19 -14.29 6.29
CA GLY A 74 17.38 -14.35 5.08
C GLY A 74 16.14 -13.45 5.13
N LYS A 75 16.14 -12.43 5.99
CA LYS A 75 15.06 -11.45 6.15
C LYS A 75 15.57 -10.03 5.90
N ILE A 76 14.66 -9.12 5.55
CA ILE A 76 15.00 -7.69 5.51
C ILE A 76 15.19 -7.18 6.95
N PRO A 77 16.28 -6.47 7.25
CA PRO A 77 16.52 -5.96 8.62
C PRO A 77 15.60 -4.79 9.01
N ASP A 78 15.07 -4.08 8.02
CA ASP A 78 14.10 -2.98 8.16
C ASP A 78 13.29 -2.92 6.88
N GLU A 79 12.02 -2.49 6.95
CA GLU A 79 11.11 -2.40 5.79
C GLU A 79 11.69 -1.53 4.65
N LYS A 80 12.51 -0.53 4.96
CA LYS A 80 13.18 0.32 3.98
C LYS A 80 14.26 -0.39 3.15
N TYR A 81 14.62 -1.62 3.51
CA TYR A 81 15.45 -2.49 2.69
C TYR A 81 14.66 -3.33 1.66
N PHE A 82 13.35 -3.12 1.59
CA PHE A 82 12.54 -3.46 0.44
C PHE A 82 12.45 -2.21 -0.46
N VAL A 83 13.20 -2.21 -1.58
CA VAL A 83 13.30 -1.06 -2.51
C VAL A 83 12.48 -1.34 -3.77
N PHE A 84 11.59 -0.41 -4.10
CA PHE A 84 10.66 -0.46 -5.23
C PHE A 84 10.25 0.99 -5.58
N TYR A 85 9.31 1.19 -6.51
CA TYR A 85 8.93 2.55 -6.99
C TYR A 85 8.49 3.51 -5.86
N ASN A 86 7.75 3.04 -4.83
CA ASN A 86 7.31 3.87 -3.69
C ASN A 86 8.37 4.04 -2.58
N ASN A 87 9.36 3.17 -2.53
CA ASN A 87 10.52 3.27 -1.65
C ASN A 87 11.78 3.18 -2.50
N SER A 88 12.11 4.26 -3.20
CA SER A 88 13.12 4.28 -4.26
C SER A 88 14.56 4.17 -3.78
N GLN A 89 14.85 4.13 -2.46
CA GLN A 89 16.22 4.07 -1.95
C GLN A 89 16.30 3.36 -0.58
N SER A 90 17.34 2.52 -0.42
CA SER A 90 17.65 1.90 0.89
C SER A 90 18.20 2.92 1.91
N PRO A 91 18.09 2.63 3.23
CA PRO A 91 18.53 3.56 4.30
C PRO A 91 20.01 3.95 4.24
N ASP A 92 20.86 3.05 3.76
CA ASP A 92 22.30 3.28 3.59
C ASP A 92 22.64 3.99 2.26
N GLY A 93 21.63 4.21 1.41
CA GLY A 93 21.81 4.80 0.09
C GLY A 93 22.58 3.91 -0.89
N ALA A 94 22.75 2.64 -0.57
CA ALA A 94 23.46 1.67 -1.41
C ALA A 94 22.61 1.18 -2.58
N ILE A 95 21.30 1.08 -2.40
CA ILE A 95 20.37 0.55 -3.41
C ILE A 95 19.41 1.66 -3.81
N ALA A 96 19.24 1.88 -5.12
CA ALA A 96 18.32 2.88 -5.65
C ALA A 96 17.57 2.35 -6.88
N HIS A 97 16.26 2.61 -6.93
CA HIS A 97 15.37 2.30 -8.05
C HIS A 97 15.36 3.45 -9.06
N SER A 98 15.33 3.16 -10.37
CA SER A 98 15.34 4.17 -11.43
C SER A 98 14.06 5.00 -11.56
N GLY A 99 12.98 4.55 -10.93
CA GLY A 99 11.63 5.06 -11.11
C GLY A 99 10.75 4.09 -11.92
N ASP A 100 9.46 4.35 -11.92
CA ASP A 100 8.41 3.53 -12.53
C ASP A 100 8.35 3.74 -14.06
N ASN A 101 8.24 2.65 -14.85
CA ASN A 101 7.99 2.65 -16.28
C ASN A 101 6.69 1.90 -16.60
N GLN A 102 5.58 2.60 -16.61
CA GLN A 102 4.23 2.03 -16.80
C GLN A 102 3.94 1.48 -18.21
N THR A 103 4.84 1.57 -19.16
CA THR A 103 4.52 1.29 -20.56
C THR A 103 5.21 0.08 -21.16
N GLY A 104 6.38 -0.35 -20.64
CA GLY A 104 7.16 -1.48 -21.19
C GLY A 104 7.39 -1.41 -22.72
N GLN A 105 7.45 -0.21 -23.29
CA GLN A 105 7.53 0.01 -24.75
C GLN A 105 8.92 0.52 -25.20
N THR A 106 9.89 0.54 -24.31
CA THR A 106 11.26 0.94 -24.67
C THR A 106 12.02 -0.22 -25.29
N GLN A 107 12.73 0.03 -26.40
CA GLN A 107 13.73 -0.94 -26.89
C GLN A 107 14.91 -0.91 -25.91
N GLY A 108 14.91 -1.81 -24.91
CA GLY A 108 15.99 -1.89 -23.93
C GLY A 108 15.50 -2.24 -22.52
N ASP A 109 16.11 -1.59 -21.53
CA ASP A 109 15.76 -1.79 -20.13
C ASP A 109 14.48 -1.00 -19.79
N ASP A 110 13.52 -1.67 -19.15
CA ASP A 110 12.29 -1.04 -18.68
C ASP A 110 12.49 -0.43 -17.30
N GLU A 111 13.10 -1.18 -16.38
CA GLU A 111 13.43 -0.70 -15.05
C GLU A 111 14.85 -1.09 -14.64
N THR A 112 15.47 -0.28 -13.80
CA THR A 112 16.85 -0.50 -13.35
C THR A 112 16.98 -0.27 -11.85
N ILE A 113 17.64 -1.19 -11.18
CA ILE A 113 18.05 -1.06 -9.79
C ILE A 113 19.55 -0.87 -9.74
N TYR A 114 19.97 0.25 -9.16
CA TYR A 114 21.39 0.60 -8.98
C TYR A 114 21.87 0.14 -7.62
N VAL A 115 23.05 -0.49 -7.57
CA VAL A 115 23.68 -0.94 -6.34
C VAL A 115 25.11 -0.41 -6.26
N ASP A 116 25.38 0.36 -5.19
CA ASP A 116 26.73 0.80 -4.80
C ASP A 116 27.28 -0.23 -3.81
N LEU A 117 28.11 -1.14 -4.30
CA LEU A 117 28.61 -2.28 -3.53
C LEU A 117 29.46 -1.89 -2.33
N GLU A 118 30.08 -0.69 -2.37
CA GLU A 118 30.90 -0.17 -1.27
C GLU A 118 30.05 0.38 -0.13
N LYS A 119 28.85 0.88 -0.43
CA LYS A 119 27.93 1.42 0.57
C LYS A 119 27.05 0.37 1.23
N VAL A 120 26.91 -0.81 0.62
CA VAL A 120 26.08 -1.86 1.21
C VAL A 120 26.56 -2.19 2.61
N THR A 121 25.71 -1.92 3.60
CA THR A 121 26.00 -2.23 5.00
C THR A 121 26.39 -3.69 5.20
N ALA A 122 27.26 -3.95 6.18
CA ALA A 122 27.67 -5.32 6.52
C ALA A 122 26.50 -6.23 6.95
N ALA A 123 25.39 -5.65 7.37
CA ALA A 123 24.19 -6.39 7.75
C ALA A 123 23.47 -7.03 6.55
N ILE A 124 23.72 -6.57 5.31
CA ILE A 124 23.12 -7.12 4.10
C ILE A 124 24.05 -8.11 3.46
N GLU A 125 23.57 -9.35 3.28
CA GLU A 125 24.32 -10.44 2.66
C GLU A 125 23.76 -10.88 1.30
N GLU A 126 22.47 -10.63 1.03
CA GLU A 126 21.78 -11.01 -0.19
C GLU A 126 20.80 -9.94 -0.66
N MET A 127 20.63 -9.80 -1.97
CA MET A 127 19.60 -8.96 -2.61
C MET A 127 18.84 -9.82 -3.60
N VAL A 128 17.50 -9.91 -3.45
CA VAL A 128 16.62 -10.71 -4.31
C VAL A 128 15.87 -9.78 -5.24
N PHE A 129 16.06 -9.94 -6.55
CA PHE A 129 15.40 -9.13 -7.58
C PHE A 129 14.15 -9.81 -8.07
N VAL A 130 13.03 -9.14 -7.94
CA VAL A 130 11.69 -9.64 -8.22
C VAL A 130 10.99 -8.71 -9.20
N VAL A 131 10.21 -9.29 -10.10
CA VAL A 131 9.31 -8.56 -10.99
C VAL A 131 7.89 -9.03 -10.73
N THR A 132 6.97 -8.09 -10.64
CA THR A 132 5.56 -8.37 -10.33
C THR A 132 4.63 -7.65 -11.29
N ILE A 133 3.50 -8.26 -11.61
CA ILE A 133 2.44 -7.62 -12.38
C ILE A 133 1.50 -6.93 -11.39
N HIS A 134 1.40 -5.60 -11.51
CA HIS A 134 0.53 -4.80 -10.66
C HIS A 134 -0.95 -5.12 -10.92
N ASP A 135 -1.70 -5.41 -9.84
CA ASP A 135 -3.13 -5.79 -9.91
C ASP A 135 -3.42 -7.01 -10.81
N ALA A 136 -2.46 -7.93 -10.92
CA ALA A 136 -2.54 -9.09 -11.82
C ALA A 136 -3.86 -9.86 -11.73
N HIS A 137 -4.35 -10.14 -10.52
CA HIS A 137 -5.59 -10.88 -10.30
C HIS A 137 -6.82 -10.09 -10.77
N ALA A 138 -6.91 -8.82 -10.44
CA ALA A 138 -8.02 -7.95 -10.84
C ALA A 138 -8.07 -7.73 -12.36
N LYS A 139 -6.88 -7.71 -13.01
CA LYS A 139 -6.71 -7.52 -14.44
C LYS A 139 -6.70 -8.84 -15.23
N HIS A 140 -6.79 -9.99 -14.57
CA HIS A 140 -6.62 -11.33 -15.16
C HIS A 140 -5.32 -11.46 -15.96
N GLN A 141 -4.23 -10.91 -15.43
CA GLN A 141 -2.90 -10.89 -16.04
C GLN A 141 -1.96 -11.85 -15.32
N ASN A 142 -1.04 -12.45 -16.09
CA ASN A 142 0.01 -13.32 -15.56
C ASN A 142 1.20 -13.35 -16.53
N PHE A 143 2.31 -13.97 -16.12
CA PHE A 143 3.54 -14.01 -16.90
C PHE A 143 3.46 -14.84 -18.19
N SER A 144 2.37 -15.57 -18.47
CA SER A 144 2.18 -16.20 -19.80
C SER A 144 1.97 -15.15 -20.92
N GLN A 145 1.61 -13.92 -20.55
CA GLN A 145 1.41 -12.79 -21.46
C GLN A 145 2.69 -11.99 -21.71
N ILE A 146 3.78 -12.34 -21.02
CA ILE A 146 5.07 -11.66 -21.11
C ILE A 146 6.02 -12.50 -21.96
N ARG A 147 6.77 -11.84 -22.85
CA ARG A 147 7.79 -12.43 -23.70
C ARG A 147 9.08 -11.65 -23.58
N ASN A 148 10.17 -12.29 -23.98
CA ASN A 148 11.51 -11.67 -24.05
C ASN A 148 11.93 -10.99 -22.73
N ALA A 149 11.44 -11.50 -21.60
CA ALA A 149 11.83 -10.96 -20.31
C ALA A 149 13.27 -11.33 -19.97
N PHE A 150 14.03 -10.38 -19.45
CA PHE A 150 15.43 -10.59 -19.11
C PHE A 150 15.84 -9.78 -17.88
N ILE A 151 16.93 -10.23 -17.24
CA ILE A 151 17.70 -9.44 -16.29
C ILE A 151 19.14 -9.39 -16.78
N ARG A 152 19.74 -8.20 -16.77
CA ARG A 152 21.14 -8.01 -17.10
C ARG A 152 21.88 -7.15 -16.08
N LEU A 153 23.16 -7.44 -15.92
CA LEU A 153 24.05 -6.72 -15.03
C LEU A 153 25.06 -5.97 -15.86
N TYR A 154 25.25 -4.71 -15.57
CA TYR A 154 26.31 -3.92 -16.20
C TYR A 154 27.02 -3.02 -15.18
N ASP A 155 28.28 -2.72 -15.48
CA ASP A 155 29.06 -1.75 -14.75
C ASP A 155 28.46 -0.35 -14.99
N ARG A 156 27.96 0.29 -13.93
CA ARG A 156 27.32 1.60 -14.02
C ARG A 156 28.26 2.70 -14.51
N GLU A 157 29.59 2.57 -14.28
CA GLU A 157 30.56 3.61 -14.63
C GLU A 157 31.04 3.48 -16.09
N THR A 158 31.19 2.26 -16.57
CA THR A 158 31.69 1.99 -17.94
C THR A 158 30.56 1.70 -18.96
N GLY A 159 29.36 1.33 -18.47
CA GLY A 159 28.25 0.85 -19.29
C GLY A 159 28.47 -0.56 -19.86
N SER A 160 29.57 -1.25 -19.48
CA SER A 160 29.88 -2.57 -20.01
C SER A 160 28.96 -3.65 -19.43
N GLU A 161 28.29 -4.42 -20.27
CA GLU A 161 27.46 -5.55 -19.82
C GLU A 161 28.35 -6.66 -19.28
N LEU A 162 28.06 -7.10 -18.06
CA LEU A 162 28.80 -8.13 -17.33
C LEU A 162 28.17 -9.52 -17.50
N ALA A 163 26.85 -9.59 -17.35
CA ALA A 163 26.10 -10.82 -17.46
C ALA A 163 24.64 -10.53 -17.83
N ARG A 164 24.00 -11.49 -18.49
CA ARG A 164 22.59 -11.45 -18.87
C ARG A 164 21.94 -12.82 -18.66
N TYR A 165 20.70 -12.82 -18.20
CA TYR A 165 19.86 -14.00 -18.13
C TYR A 165 18.52 -13.69 -18.81
N ASP A 166 18.22 -14.41 -19.89
CA ASP A 166 16.93 -14.34 -20.56
C ASP A 166 16.00 -15.39 -19.94
N LEU A 167 14.79 -14.98 -19.57
CA LEU A 167 13.78 -15.82 -18.96
C LEU A 167 13.18 -16.73 -20.03
N THR A 168 13.50 -17.99 -20.00
CA THR A 168 13.06 -19.01 -20.99
C THR A 168 11.98 -19.94 -20.46
N GLU A 169 11.60 -19.79 -19.18
CA GLU A 169 10.61 -20.61 -18.51
C GLU A 169 9.20 -20.28 -19.04
N ALA A 170 8.40 -21.32 -19.20
CA ALA A 170 6.99 -21.16 -19.51
C ALA A 170 6.20 -20.95 -18.22
N PHE A 171 5.60 -19.78 -18.07
CA PHE A 171 4.68 -19.45 -17.00
C PHE A 171 3.22 -19.55 -17.49
N SER A 172 2.30 -19.87 -16.59
CA SER A 172 0.88 -20.06 -16.92
C SER A 172 -0.05 -19.24 -16.02
N GLU A 173 0.21 -19.19 -14.74
CA GLU A 173 -0.63 -18.53 -13.73
C GLU A 173 0.19 -17.66 -12.78
N GLU A 174 1.50 -17.61 -12.96
CA GLU A 174 2.40 -16.87 -12.10
C GLU A 174 2.23 -15.37 -12.34
N THR A 175 2.15 -14.60 -11.26
CA THR A 175 1.97 -13.14 -11.26
C THR A 175 3.18 -12.40 -10.71
N ALA A 176 4.19 -13.15 -10.26
CA ALA A 176 5.49 -12.63 -9.87
C ALA A 176 6.61 -13.61 -10.25
N VAL A 177 7.81 -13.08 -10.51
CA VAL A 177 9.00 -13.88 -10.84
C VAL A 177 10.20 -13.36 -10.06
N GLU A 178 10.88 -14.27 -9.37
CA GLU A 178 12.22 -14.04 -8.85
C GLU A 178 13.22 -14.24 -9.99
N PHE A 179 13.78 -13.16 -10.51
CA PHE A 179 14.71 -13.20 -11.65
C PHE A 179 16.10 -13.65 -11.26
N GLY A 180 16.61 -13.12 -10.13
CA GLY A 180 17.96 -13.42 -9.72
C GLY A 180 18.30 -12.89 -8.34
N ARG A 181 19.52 -13.21 -7.89
CA ARG A 181 20.06 -12.84 -6.58
C ARG A 181 21.49 -12.35 -6.69
N LEU A 182 21.77 -11.24 -6.00
CA LEU A 182 23.12 -10.76 -5.78
C LEU A 182 23.48 -11.02 -4.31
N TYR A 183 24.54 -11.79 -4.05
CA TYR A 183 24.85 -12.24 -2.70
C TYR A 183 26.36 -12.27 -2.43
N LYS A 184 26.74 -12.16 -1.14
CA LYS A 184 28.11 -12.30 -0.67
C LYS A 184 28.46 -13.77 -0.43
N ASN A 185 29.64 -14.17 -0.89
CA ASN A 185 30.22 -15.46 -0.54
C ASN A 185 31.75 -15.27 -0.42
N ASP A 186 32.30 -15.51 0.77
CA ASP A 186 33.71 -15.24 1.09
C ASP A 186 34.16 -13.80 0.74
N ALA A 187 33.35 -12.81 1.15
CA ALA A 187 33.53 -11.39 0.85
C ALA A 187 33.47 -11.00 -0.64
N ALA A 188 33.17 -11.93 -1.54
CA ALA A 188 33.02 -11.69 -2.97
C ALA A 188 31.54 -11.61 -3.35
N TRP A 189 31.16 -10.61 -4.15
CA TRP A 189 29.83 -10.50 -4.72
C TRP A 189 29.64 -11.48 -5.88
N ARG A 190 28.55 -12.22 -5.83
CA ARG A 190 28.12 -13.18 -6.86
C ARG A 190 26.68 -12.94 -7.24
N PHE A 191 26.38 -13.17 -8.49
CA PHE A 191 25.00 -13.17 -9.00
C PHE A 191 24.57 -14.59 -9.36
N GLN A 192 23.30 -14.92 -9.09
CA GLN A 192 22.69 -16.17 -9.51
C GLN A 192 21.42 -15.87 -10.33
N ALA A 193 21.32 -16.45 -11.52
CA ALA A 193 20.07 -16.48 -12.29
C ALA A 193 19.09 -17.47 -11.65
N VAL A 194 17.87 -17.06 -11.33
CA VAL A 194 16.88 -17.89 -10.61
C VAL A 194 15.72 -18.31 -11.49
N GLY A 195 14.97 -17.40 -12.07
CA GLY A 195 13.82 -17.68 -12.95
C GLY A 195 12.70 -18.47 -12.27
N GLN A 196 12.33 -18.13 -11.03
CA GLN A 196 11.30 -18.84 -10.28
C GLN A 196 10.00 -18.02 -10.23
N GLY A 197 8.90 -18.59 -10.77
CA GLY A 197 7.57 -17.99 -10.73
C GLY A 197 6.81 -18.26 -9.44
N TYR A 198 5.91 -17.32 -9.10
CA TYR A 198 5.03 -17.35 -7.92
C TYR A 198 3.62 -16.88 -8.30
N LYS A 199 2.58 -17.60 -7.82
CA LYS A 199 1.18 -17.30 -8.15
C LYS A 199 0.55 -16.22 -7.28
N ALA A 200 1.00 -16.06 -6.03
CA ALA A 200 0.45 -15.10 -5.08
C ALA A 200 1.10 -13.71 -5.16
N GLY A 201 1.75 -13.38 -6.28
CA GLY A 201 2.29 -12.05 -6.55
C GLY A 201 3.38 -11.61 -5.56
N LEU A 202 3.51 -10.29 -5.39
CA LEU A 202 4.48 -9.64 -4.51
C LEU A 202 4.35 -10.10 -3.05
N GLN A 203 3.12 -10.37 -2.59
CA GLN A 203 2.85 -10.78 -1.21
C GLN A 203 3.63 -12.03 -0.81
N SER A 204 3.83 -12.98 -1.72
CA SER A 204 4.65 -14.17 -1.46
C SER A 204 6.07 -13.85 -0.98
N PHE A 205 6.65 -12.77 -1.52
CA PHE A 205 8.00 -12.33 -1.18
C PHE A 205 8.00 -11.51 0.10
N VAL A 206 7.01 -10.67 0.31
CA VAL A 206 6.84 -9.91 1.56
C VAL A 206 6.72 -10.89 2.72
N ASP A 207 5.84 -11.88 2.65
CA ASP A 207 5.67 -12.91 3.69
C ASP A 207 6.96 -13.74 3.92
N LYS A 208 7.69 -14.01 2.83
CA LYS A 208 8.92 -14.80 2.89
C LYS A 208 10.08 -14.03 3.51
N TYR A 209 10.23 -12.74 3.20
CA TYR A 209 11.43 -11.96 3.53
C TYR A 209 11.21 -10.94 4.63
N HIS A 210 9.97 -10.67 5.03
CA HIS A 210 9.70 -9.81 6.18
C HIS A 210 10.21 -10.49 7.46
N SER A 211 10.97 -9.75 8.26
CA SER A 211 11.38 -10.16 9.59
C SER A 211 10.18 -10.04 10.52
N GLU A 212 9.69 -11.15 11.09
CA GLU A 212 9.07 -11.05 12.41
C GLU A 212 10.17 -10.56 13.33
N MET A 213 10.20 -9.27 13.64
CA MET A 213 11.18 -8.74 14.58
C MET A 213 10.99 -9.47 15.91
N GLN A 214 11.75 -10.53 16.11
CA GLN A 214 12.09 -10.98 17.44
C GLN A 214 12.81 -9.79 18.09
N GLN A 215 12.13 -9.14 19.02
CA GLN A 215 12.77 -8.21 19.91
C GLN A 215 14.00 -8.91 20.49
N GLN A 216 15.20 -8.47 20.11
CA GLN A 216 16.42 -8.87 20.79
C GLN A 216 16.21 -8.57 22.27
N GLU A 217 16.05 -9.62 23.06
CA GLU A 217 16.06 -9.51 24.52
C GLU A 217 17.37 -8.88 24.94
N LYS A 218 17.30 -7.64 25.40
CA LYS A 218 18.33 -7.06 26.25
C LYS A 218 18.51 -7.99 27.46
N PRO A 219 19.74 -8.27 27.92
CA PRO A 219 19.97 -9.20 29.05
C PRO A 219 19.06 -8.85 30.21
N ALA A 220 18.35 -9.83 30.71
CA ALA A 220 17.28 -9.70 31.67
C ALA A 220 17.79 -9.06 32.98
N GLU A 221 17.29 -7.87 33.29
CA GLU A 221 17.06 -7.48 34.67
C GLU A 221 15.91 -8.36 35.24
N PRO A 222 15.93 -8.75 36.50
CA PRO A 222 14.97 -9.71 37.06
C PRO A 222 13.56 -9.18 36.92
N ARG A 223 12.77 -9.84 36.06
CA ARG A 223 11.34 -9.58 35.86
C ARG A 223 10.59 -9.79 37.17
N LEU A 224 10.05 -8.72 37.73
CA LEU A 224 8.83 -8.82 38.51
C LEU A 224 7.74 -9.44 37.63
N PRO A 225 6.89 -10.34 38.10
CA PRO A 225 5.87 -10.96 37.27
C PRO A 225 4.96 -9.87 36.70
N VAL A 226 4.99 -9.72 35.37
CA VAL A 226 3.98 -8.95 34.64
C VAL A 226 2.69 -9.73 34.83
N LEU A 227 1.81 -9.19 35.65
CA LEU A 227 0.42 -9.60 35.70
C LEU A 227 -0.11 -9.33 34.28
N GLU A 228 -0.24 -10.39 33.46
CA GLU A 228 -1.06 -10.34 32.26
C GLU A 228 -2.39 -9.73 32.69
N ASP A 229 -2.81 -8.66 31.96
CA ASP A 229 -4.06 -7.98 32.26
C ASP A 229 -5.23 -8.91 31.97
N SER A 230 -5.49 -9.81 32.95
CA SER A 230 -6.57 -10.78 32.88
C SER A 230 -7.94 -10.12 32.69
N SER A 231 -8.03 -8.81 32.93
CA SER A 231 -9.26 -8.03 32.77
C SER A 231 -9.61 -7.78 31.32
N LYS A 232 -8.63 -7.48 30.44
CA LYS A 232 -8.87 -7.27 29.00
C LYS A 232 -9.26 -8.57 28.28
N SER A 233 -8.59 -9.67 28.62
CA SER A 233 -8.93 -11.00 28.09
C SER A 233 -10.36 -11.43 28.48
N GLN A 234 -10.79 -11.15 29.72
CA GLN A 234 -12.14 -11.45 30.19
C GLN A 234 -13.21 -10.57 29.51
N LYS A 235 -12.93 -9.28 29.27
CA LYS A 235 -13.86 -8.38 28.57
C LYS A 235 -14.02 -8.78 27.10
N ALA A 236 -12.93 -9.12 26.40
CA ALA A 236 -12.98 -9.59 25.01
C ALA A 236 -13.80 -10.90 24.87
N ILE A 237 -13.63 -11.85 25.79
CA ILE A 237 -14.43 -13.09 25.84
C ILE A 237 -15.91 -12.79 26.12
N ALA A 238 -16.20 -11.86 27.04
CA ALA A 238 -17.57 -11.46 27.34
C ALA A 238 -18.24 -10.75 26.15
N LEU A 239 -17.47 -9.90 25.41
CA LEU A 239 -17.94 -9.25 24.20
C LEU A 239 -18.22 -10.28 23.09
N ASP A 240 -17.31 -11.23 22.84
CA ASP A 240 -17.51 -12.29 21.85
C ASP A 240 -18.76 -13.11 22.14
N LYS A 241 -19.01 -13.45 23.42
CA LYS A 241 -20.22 -14.14 23.83
C LYS A 241 -21.48 -13.29 23.56
N LYS A 242 -21.43 -11.99 23.90
CA LYS A 242 -22.54 -11.05 23.65
C LYS A 242 -22.81 -10.90 22.15
N LEU A 243 -21.74 -10.78 21.32
CA LEU A 243 -21.83 -10.74 19.86
C LEU A 243 -22.44 -12.02 19.29
N GLN A 244 -22.01 -13.19 19.77
CA GLN A 244 -22.50 -14.47 19.29
C GLN A 244 -23.98 -14.67 19.63
N GLU A 245 -24.43 -14.21 20.79
CA GLU A 245 -25.82 -14.31 21.24
C GLU A 245 -26.75 -13.28 20.55
N LYS A 246 -26.32 -12.00 20.45
CA LYS A 246 -27.19 -10.90 19.98
C LYS A 246 -27.02 -10.54 18.50
N ALA A 247 -25.82 -10.71 17.96
CA ALA A 247 -25.45 -10.27 16.62
C ALA A 247 -24.50 -11.28 15.93
N PRO A 248 -24.96 -12.53 15.65
CA PRO A 248 -24.11 -13.58 15.08
C PRO A 248 -23.44 -13.17 13.75
N HIS A 249 -24.13 -12.34 12.96
CA HIS A 249 -23.60 -11.81 11.72
C HIS A 249 -22.40 -10.88 11.99
N ILE A 250 -22.52 -9.93 12.90
CA ILE A 250 -21.44 -9.03 13.31
C ILE A 250 -20.26 -9.83 13.93
N PHE A 251 -20.56 -10.88 14.69
CA PHE A 251 -19.52 -11.77 15.23
C PHE A 251 -18.69 -12.43 14.14
N ASN A 252 -19.33 -12.91 13.06
CA ASN A 252 -18.62 -13.51 11.93
C ASN A 252 -17.75 -12.49 11.20
N LEU A 253 -18.25 -11.28 10.99
CA LEU A 253 -17.48 -10.17 10.43
C LEU A 253 -16.30 -9.78 11.33
N ALA A 254 -16.51 -9.71 12.65
CA ALA A 254 -15.46 -9.38 13.61
C ALA A 254 -14.33 -10.43 13.64
N LYS A 255 -14.64 -11.72 13.44
CA LYS A 255 -13.61 -12.77 13.28
C LYS A 255 -12.76 -12.55 12.02
N LYS A 256 -13.35 -12.08 10.93
CA LYS A 256 -12.61 -11.74 9.72
C LYS A 256 -11.72 -10.50 9.95
N ALA A 257 -12.24 -9.48 10.62
CA ALA A 257 -11.45 -8.34 11.06
C ALA A 257 -10.24 -8.74 11.91
N ASP A 258 -10.39 -9.71 12.82
CA ASP A 258 -9.29 -10.24 13.64
C ASP A 258 -8.12 -10.76 12.82
N ILE A 259 -8.41 -11.37 11.65
CA ILE A 259 -7.36 -11.90 10.76
C ILE A 259 -6.51 -10.74 10.22
N SER A 260 -7.16 -9.69 9.69
CA SER A 260 -6.47 -8.51 9.17
C SER A 260 -5.74 -7.73 10.28
N LEU A 261 -6.36 -7.58 11.47
CA LEU A 261 -5.71 -6.94 12.62
C LEU A 261 -4.48 -7.71 13.11
N LYS A 262 -4.48 -9.05 13.04
CA LYS A 262 -3.30 -9.87 13.34
C LYS A 262 -2.20 -9.65 12.32
N LYS A 263 -2.51 -9.64 11.02
CA LYS A 263 -1.55 -9.33 9.95
C LYS A 263 -0.94 -7.93 10.14
N ALA A 264 -1.75 -6.96 10.55
CA ALA A 264 -1.37 -5.58 10.79
C ALA A 264 -0.70 -5.32 12.17
N ASN A 265 -0.43 -6.37 12.98
CA ASN A 265 0.09 -6.26 14.35
C ASN A 265 -0.74 -5.35 15.28
N LEU A 266 -2.06 -5.33 15.09
CA LEU A 266 -3.03 -4.53 15.85
C LEU A 266 -3.90 -5.36 16.81
N THR A 267 -3.56 -6.61 17.10
CA THR A 267 -4.38 -7.56 17.89
C THR A 267 -4.82 -7.03 19.25
N ASN A 268 -3.98 -6.23 19.92
CA ASN A 268 -4.26 -5.62 21.23
C ASN A 268 -4.40 -4.10 21.14
N HIS A 269 -4.55 -3.57 19.93
CA HIS A 269 -4.70 -2.15 19.73
C HIS A 269 -6.08 -1.69 20.20
N ASN A 270 -6.13 -0.50 20.84
CA ASN A 270 -7.35 0.11 21.30
C ASN A 270 -7.50 1.47 20.63
N ALA A 271 -8.62 1.67 19.95
CA ALA A 271 -8.95 2.91 19.23
C ALA A 271 -10.45 3.20 19.32
N GLN A 272 -10.82 4.48 19.33
CA GLN A 272 -12.18 4.89 19.10
C GLN A 272 -12.46 4.87 17.59
N VAL A 273 -13.58 4.30 17.18
CA VAL A 273 -13.95 4.22 15.76
C VAL A 273 -15.13 5.13 15.49
N ALA A 274 -15.00 5.95 14.46
CA ALA A 274 -16.10 6.76 13.93
C ALA A 274 -16.36 6.38 12.47
N LEU A 275 -17.62 6.34 12.09
CA LEU A 275 -18.07 6.19 10.70
C LEU A 275 -18.71 7.49 10.25
N CYS A 276 -18.13 8.14 9.27
CA CYS A 276 -18.57 9.40 8.68
C CYS A 276 -19.14 9.11 7.28
N LEU A 277 -20.43 9.33 7.10
CA LEU A 277 -21.19 8.96 5.90
C LEU A 277 -21.67 10.18 5.12
N ASP A 278 -21.42 10.17 3.84
CA ASP A 278 -22.00 11.09 2.88
C ASP A 278 -23.52 10.84 2.73
N ILE A 279 -24.34 11.85 3.00
CA ILE A 279 -25.78 11.84 2.78
C ILE A 279 -26.17 12.76 1.61
N SER A 280 -25.27 13.02 0.68
CA SER A 280 -25.61 13.74 -0.56
C SER A 280 -26.57 12.93 -1.43
N ALA A 281 -27.30 13.63 -2.31
CA ALA A 281 -28.32 13.01 -3.16
C ALA A 281 -27.75 11.94 -4.12
N SER A 282 -26.48 12.04 -4.51
CA SER A 282 -25.77 11.05 -5.34
C SER A 282 -25.72 9.67 -4.67
N MET A 283 -25.54 9.62 -3.36
CA MET A 283 -25.52 8.40 -2.55
C MET A 283 -26.84 7.63 -2.49
N SER A 284 -27.95 8.20 -3.03
CA SER A 284 -29.31 7.64 -2.85
C SER A 284 -29.49 6.20 -3.30
N SER A 285 -28.79 5.78 -4.36
CA SER A 285 -28.84 4.41 -4.85
C SER A 285 -28.20 3.41 -3.89
N LEU A 286 -27.08 3.80 -3.26
CA LEU A 286 -26.33 3.01 -2.28
C LEU A 286 -27.13 2.83 -1.00
N TYR A 287 -27.81 3.88 -0.54
CA TYR A 287 -28.70 3.79 0.62
C TYR A 287 -29.91 2.90 0.34
N ARG A 288 -30.64 3.12 -0.77
CA ARG A 288 -31.82 2.33 -1.12
C ARG A 288 -31.54 0.85 -1.37
N SER A 289 -30.35 0.51 -1.83
CA SER A 289 -29.95 -0.89 -2.02
C SER A 289 -29.46 -1.56 -0.73
N GLY A 290 -29.39 -0.83 0.39
CA GLY A 290 -28.92 -1.33 1.67
C GLY A 290 -27.40 -1.50 1.76
N LYS A 291 -26.62 -1.07 0.75
CA LYS A 291 -25.16 -1.25 0.72
C LYS A 291 -24.47 -0.47 1.85
N ILE A 292 -24.96 0.73 2.16
CA ILE A 292 -24.41 1.53 3.26
C ILE A 292 -24.71 0.89 4.62
N GLN A 293 -25.89 0.27 4.81
CA GLN A 293 -26.18 -0.50 6.02
C GLN A 293 -25.18 -1.65 6.21
N ARG A 294 -24.96 -2.46 5.16
CA ARG A 294 -24.01 -3.58 5.23
C ARG A 294 -22.56 -3.12 5.44
N LEU A 295 -22.17 -1.99 4.83
CA LEU A 295 -20.86 -1.38 5.08
C LEU A 295 -20.74 -0.93 6.53
N ALA A 296 -21.74 -0.23 7.08
CA ALA A 296 -21.74 0.20 8.47
C ALA A 296 -21.63 -0.98 9.45
N GLU A 297 -22.26 -2.12 9.14
CA GLU A 297 -22.13 -3.35 9.91
C GLU A 297 -20.70 -3.93 9.88
N LYS A 298 -19.99 -3.86 8.74
CA LYS A 298 -18.58 -4.24 8.64
C LYS A 298 -17.69 -3.32 9.49
N ILE A 299 -17.95 -2.02 9.49
CA ILE A 299 -17.19 -1.06 10.30
C ILE A 299 -17.52 -1.22 11.80
N LEU A 300 -18.77 -1.51 12.17
CA LEU A 300 -19.13 -1.87 13.55
C LEU A 300 -18.35 -3.11 14.02
N ALA A 301 -18.22 -4.11 13.16
CA ALA A 301 -17.46 -5.32 13.47
C ALA A 301 -15.97 -5.02 13.72
N LEU A 302 -15.35 -4.13 12.93
CA LEU A 302 -13.99 -3.63 13.18
C LEU A 302 -13.93 -2.85 14.51
N GLY A 303 -14.91 -1.97 14.77
CA GLY A 303 -15.03 -1.21 16.01
C GLY A 303 -15.08 -2.11 17.25
N CYS A 304 -15.81 -3.23 17.18
CA CYS A 304 -15.85 -4.23 18.25
C CYS A 304 -14.48 -4.90 18.55
N ARG A 305 -13.49 -4.77 17.65
CA ARG A 305 -12.12 -5.27 17.87
C ARG A 305 -11.18 -4.17 18.35
N PHE A 306 -11.48 -2.92 18.07
CA PHE A 306 -10.71 -1.78 18.57
C PHE A 306 -11.17 -1.28 19.94
N ASP A 307 -12.46 -1.42 20.27
CA ASP A 307 -13.00 -0.97 21.55
C ASP A 307 -13.95 -2.02 22.14
N ASP A 308 -13.92 -2.17 23.46
CA ASP A 308 -14.75 -3.13 24.22
C ASP A 308 -16.19 -2.63 24.48
N ASN A 309 -16.54 -1.41 24.04
CA ASN A 309 -17.89 -0.85 24.14
C ASN A 309 -18.87 -1.41 23.10
N ALA A 310 -18.37 -2.08 22.04
CA ALA A 310 -19.15 -2.64 20.94
C ALA A 310 -20.04 -1.62 20.20
N ALA A 311 -19.52 -0.41 20.04
CA ALA A 311 -20.20 0.71 19.39
C ALA A 311 -19.22 1.53 18.55
N ILE A 312 -19.75 2.24 17.55
CA ILE A 312 -19.02 3.21 16.75
C ILE A 312 -19.81 4.51 16.69
N GLU A 313 -19.12 5.66 16.73
CA GLU A 313 -19.76 6.96 16.60
C GLU A 313 -20.12 7.23 15.15
N ILE A 314 -21.31 7.76 14.88
CA ILE A 314 -21.78 8.06 13.53
C ILE A 314 -21.79 9.56 13.29
N PHE A 315 -21.21 9.97 12.17
CA PHE A 315 -21.32 11.32 11.65
C PHE A 315 -21.91 11.27 10.24
N LEU A 316 -22.73 12.28 9.92
CA LEU A 316 -23.31 12.42 8.59
C LEU A 316 -22.93 13.77 8.02
N PHE A 317 -22.76 13.84 6.71
CA PHE A 317 -22.51 15.09 6.03
C PHE A 317 -23.17 15.16 4.65
N GLY A 318 -23.66 16.33 4.38
CA GLY A 318 -24.15 16.81 3.11
C GLY A 318 -23.86 18.30 3.05
N VAL A 319 -24.90 19.14 2.96
CA VAL A 319 -24.80 20.61 3.18
C VAL A 319 -24.48 20.93 4.64
N ASN A 320 -24.97 20.09 5.56
CA ASN A 320 -24.75 20.20 6.99
C ASN A 320 -23.94 19.00 7.51
N ALA A 321 -23.36 19.15 8.69
CA ALA A 321 -22.77 18.07 9.45
C ALA A 321 -23.69 17.69 10.61
N HIS A 322 -23.88 16.39 10.83
CA HIS A 322 -24.77 15.87 11.87
C HIS A 322 -24.07 14.77 12.65
N ASN A 323 -24.43 14.63 13.93
CA ASN A 323 -24.04 13.50 14.76
C ASN A 323 -25.33 12.85 15.31
N PRO A 324 -25.81 11.75 14.71
CA PRO A 324 -26.98 11.02 15.19
C PRO A 324 -26.69 10.15 16.42
N GLY A 325 -25.44 10.05 16.87
CA GLY A 325 -25.02 9.22 17.99
C GLY A 325 -24.44 7.87 17.56
N GLU A 326 -24.39 6.93 18.49
CA GLU A 326 -23.69 5.65 18.34
C GLU A 326 -24.54 4.58 17.66
N MET A 327 -23.91 3.83 16.74
CA MET A 327 -24.37 2.54 16.26
C MET A 327 -23.68 1.43 17.07
N SER A 328 -24.45 0.53 17.63
CA SER A 328 -23.97 -0.54 18.51
C SER A 328 -24.58 -1.90 18.16
N ILE A 329 -24.12 -2.96 18.78
CA ILE A 329 -24.71 -4.30 18.63
C ILE A 329 -26.15 -4.39 19.18
N ASP A 330 -26.62 -3.40 19.91
CA ASP A 330 -27.99 -3.38 20.45
C ASP A 330 -28.97 -2.63 19.51
N ASN A 331 -28.47 -1.80 18.55
CA ASN A 331 -29.31 -0.99 17.64
C ASN A 331 -28.91 -1.04 16.15
N PHE A 332 -27.93 -1.88 15.75
CA PHE A 332 -27.40 -1.89 14.39
C PHE A 332 -28.41 -2.27 13.30
N SER A 333 -29.43 -3.07 13.65
CA SER A 333 -30.41 -3.54 12.68
C SER A 333 -31.23 -2.37 12.11
N ASN A 334 -31.18 -2.17 10.79
CA ASN A 334 -31.85 -1.07 10.08
C ASN A 334 -31.47 0.33 10.62
N PHE A 335 -30.29 0.45 11.23
CA PHE A 335 -29.82 1.71 11.83
C PHE A 335 -29.80 2.85 10.80
N ILE A 336 -29.27 2.57 9.60
CA ILE A 336 -29.16 3.55 8.52
C ILE A 336 -30.55 4.06 8.09
N ASP A 337 -31.54 3.20 7.95
CA ASP A 337 -32.90 3.60 7.59
C ASP A 337 -33.51 4.49 8.68
N HIS A 338 -33.26 4.21 9.95
CA HIS A 338 -33.74 5.04 11.06
C HIS A 338 -33.12 6.43 11.06
N ILE A 339 -31.80 6.53 10.86
CA ILE A 339 -31.15 7.85 10.85
C ILE A 339 -31.54 8.68 9.63
N LEU A 340 -31.78 8.06 8.46
CA LEU A 340 -32.23 8.78 7.26
C LEU A 340 -33.67 9.32 7.35
N GLN A 341 -34.51 8.75 8.22
CA GLN A 341 -35.83 9.36 8.52
C GLN A 341 -35.70 10.70 9.27
N GLN A 342 -34.66 10.80 10.11
CA GLN A 342 -34.38 12.01 10.89
C GLN A 342 -33.45 12.98 10.13
N TYR A 343 -32.51 12.46 9.36
CA TYR A 343 -31.51 13.18 8.56
C TYR A 343 -31.62 12.76 7.09
N PRO A 344 -32.61 13.32 6.33
CA PRO A 344 -32.82 12.96 4.93
C PRO A 344 -31.62 13.37 4.07
N LEU A 345 -31.49 12.75 2.87
CA LEU A 345 -30.46 13.10 1.92
C LEU A 345 -30.47 14.58 1.56
N GLU A 346 -29.27 15.18 1.46
CA GLU A 346 -29.04 16.59 1.22
C GLU A 346 -28.52 16.88 -0.18
N GLY A 347 -28.56 18.15 -0.61
CA GLY A 347 -28.22 18.58 -1.98
C GLY A 347 -26.76 18.95 -2.20
N GLY A 348 -25.85 18.74 -1.26
CA GLY A 348 -24.45 19.13 -1.37
C GLY A 348 -23.53 18.31 -0.50
N THR A 349 -22.22 18.46 -0.69
CA THR A 349 -21.17 17.67 -0.04
C THR A 349 -20.10 18.59 0.53
N TYR A 350 -19.88 18.59 1.85
CA TYR A 350 -18.96 19.47 2.56
C TYR A 350 -18.12 18.67 3.57
N TYR A 351 -16.91 18.25 3.16
CA TYR A 351 -16.00 17.44 3.99
C TYR A 351 -15.43 18.24 5.17
N GLY A 352 -14.97 19.47 4.92
CA GLY A 352 -14.32 20.30 5.93
C GLY A 352 -15.25 20.59 7.10
N LYS A 353 -16.55 20.77 6.86
CA LYS A 353 -17.55 20.98 7.92
C LYS A 353 -17.62 19.77 8.86
N VAL A 354 -17.79 18.57 8.33
CA VAL A 354 -17.92 17.39 9.19
C VAL A 354 -16.59 17.02 9.85
N MET A 355 -15.46 17.19 9.16
CA MET A 355 -14.13 17.00 9.76
C MET A 355 -13.94 17.94 10.96
N LYS A 356 -14.41 19.17 10.88
CA LYS A 356 -14.41 20.12 12.00
C LYS A 356 -15.29 19.63 13.15
N GLU A 357 -16.49 19.13 12.88
CA GLU A 357 -17.39 18.60 13.91
C GLU A 357 -16.82 17.34 14.59
N ILE A 358 -16.23 16.42 13.83
CA ILE A 358 -15.53 15.24 14.36
C ILE A 358 -14.40 15.67 15.30
N ARG A 359 -13.58 16.64 14.88
CA ARG A 359 -12.52 17.20 15.71
C ARG A 359 -13.06 17.91 16.97
N ASN A 360 -14.16 18.62 16.85
CA ASN A 360 -14.85 19.22 18.00
C ASN A 360 -15.33 18.18 19.00
N PHE A 361 -15.87 17.08 18.51
CA PHE A 361 -16.38 15.99 19.34
C PHE A 361 -15.28 15.31 20.15
N TYR A 362 -14.20 14.91 19.48
CA TYR A 362 -13.12 14.18 20.15
C TYR A 362 -12.09 15.08 20.85
N PHE A 363 -11.89 16.30 20.36
CA PHE A 363 -10.88 17.26 20.84
C PHE A 363 -11.47 18.67 21.03
N PRO A 364 -12.43 18.85 21.95
CA PRO A 364 -13.24 20.07 22.06
C PRO A 364 -12.46 21.31 22.49
N ASP A 365 -11.25 21.16 23.04
CA ASP A 365 -10.39 22.25 23.49
C ASP A 365 -9.94 23.17 22.32
N ALA A 366 -9.75 22.63 21.11
CA ALA A 366 -9.40 23.43 19.93
C ALA A 366 -10.61 24.01 19.18
N ARG A 367 -11.82 23.56 19.47
CA ARG A 367 -13.06 23.96 18.79
C ARG A 367 -12.94 23.92 17.26
N GLY A 368 -12.31 22.83 16.71
CA GLY A 368 -12.05 22.67 15.29
C GLY A 368 -11.09 23.69 14.68
N SER A 369 -10.44 24.52 15.51
CA SER A 369 -9.47 25.52 15.06
C SER A 369 -8.07 24.95 14.88
N ARG A 370 -7.13 25.79 14.41
CA ARG A 370 -5.74 25.41 14.19
C ARG A 370 -5.05 24.96 15.48
N ARG A 371 -4.43 23.78 15.44
CA ARG A 371 -3.49 23.33 16.49
C ARG A 371 -2.07 23.78 16.19
N TYR A 372 -1.46 24.40 17.17
CA TYR A 372 -0.06 24.85 17.08
C TYR A 372 0.91 23.83 17.67
N ALA A 373 0.48 23.05 18.67
CA ALA A 373 1.24 21.99 19.31
C ALA A 373 0.49 20.65 19.21
N PRO A 374 1.23 19.52 19.14
CA PRO A 374 0.60 18.20 19.19
C PRO A 374 -0.05 17.97 20.56
N ILE A 375 -1.15 17.21 20.58
CA ILE A 375 -1.81 16.76 21.81
C ILE A 375 -1.64 15.26 21.96
N LYS A 376 -1.66 14.80 23.20
CA LYS A 376 -1.60 13.39 23.55
C LYS A 376 -2.95 12.88 24.02
N ALA A 377 -3.34 11.69 23.57
CA ALA A 377 -4.47 10.94 24.11
C ALA A 377 -4.05 9.49 24.41
N ASP A 378 -4.80 8.83 25.28
CA ASP A 378 -4.51 7.44 25.67
C ASP A 378 -4.82 6.44 24.55
N ARG A 379 -5.73 6.81 23.65
CA ARG A 379 -6.12 6.01 22.48
C ARG A 379 -6.42 6.93 21.28
N PRO A 380 -6.13 6.49 20.06
CA PRO A 380 -6.42 7.24 18.86
C PRO A 380 -7.90 7.18 18.47
N VAL A 381 -8.27 8.10 17.58
CA VAL A 381 -9.54 8.07 16.85
C VAL A 381 -9.26 7.61 15.42
N TYR A 382 -9.92 6.54 15.00
CA TYR A 382 -9.94 6.05 13.63
C TYR A 382 -11.25 6.46 12.96
N VAL A 383 -11.18 7.32 11.95
CA VAL A 383 -12.37 7.81 11.23
C VAL A 383 -12.45 7.15 9.87
N MET A 384 -13.46 6.31 9.67
CA MET A 384 -13.84 5.82 8.36
C MET A 384 -14.72 6.86 7.66
N PHE A 385 -14.22 7.48 6.60
CA PHE A 385 -14.88 8.56 5.86
C PHE A 385 -15.35 8.04 4.50
N VAL A 386 -16.67 7.99 4.26
CA VAL A 386 -17.27 7.36 3.08
C VAL A 386 -18.01 8.38 2.24
N THR A 387 -17.70 8.44 0.93
CA THR A 387 -18.31 9.36 -0.03
C THR A 387 -18.40 8.75 -1.42
N ASP A 388 -19.16 9.33 -2.34
CA ASP A 388 -19.22 8.94 -3.76
C ASP A 388 -18.84 10.08 -4.72
N GLY A 389 -18.34 11.21 -4.22
CA GLY A 389 -18.11 12.39 -5.05
C GLY A 389 -17.12 13.39 -4.49
N GLU A 390 -17.13 14.56 -5.13
CA GLU A 390 -16.31 15.71 -4.79
C GLU A 390 -16.93 16.53 -3.64
N THR A 391 -16.10 17.37 -3.03
CA THR A 391 -16.55 18.32 -1.99
C THR A 391 -16.61 19.75 -2.53
N ALA A 392 -17.54 20.53 -1.98
CA ALA A 392 -17.65 21.95 -2.29
C ALA A 392 -16.71 22.84 -1.44
N ASP A 393 -16.08 22.29 -0.40
CA ASP A 393 -15.23 23.04 0.55
C ASP A 393 -13.79 22.50 0.63
N GLU A 394 -13.15 22.24 -0.51
CA GLU A 394 -11.78 21.70 -0.60
C GLU A 394 -10.77 22.45 0.30
N SER A 395 -10.82 23.79 0.31
CA SER A 395 -9.90 24.60 1.11
C SER A 395 -10.05 24.33 2.61
N GLU A 396 -11.30 24.25 3.10
CA GLU A 396 -11.59 23.91 4.51
C GLU A 396 -11.19 22.47 4.80
N SER A 397 -11.46 21.53 3.89
CA SER A 397 -11.08 20.12 4.02
C SER A 397 -9.57 19.94 4.18
N LYS A 398 -8.76 20.55 3.30
CA LYS A 398 -7.29 20.57 3.40
C LYS A 398 -6.82 21.18 4.73
N GLN A 399 -7.46 22.25 5.15
CA GLN A 399 -7.14 22.93 6.40
C GLN A 399 -7.44 22.05 7.63
N GLN A 400 -8.62 21.42 7.66
CA GLN A 400 -9.01 20.53 8.75
C GLN A 400 -8.09 19.30 8.82
N LEU A 401 -7.74 18.70 7.69
CA LEU A 401 -6.78 17.60 7.63
C LEU A 401 -5.40 18.03 8.15
N GLN A 402 -4.88 19.17 7.69
CA GLN A 402 -3.59 19.69 8.14
C GLN A 402 -3.59 19.99 9.65
N TRP A 403 -4.65 20.57 10.19
CA TRP A 403 -4.72 20.91 11.62
C TRP A 403 -4.84 19.66 12.48
N SER A 404 -5.64 18.67 12.04
CA SER A 404 -5.81 17.40 12.74
C SER A 404 -4.55 16.53 12.73
N SER A 405 -3.56 16.81 11.89
CA SER A 405 -2.29 16.05 11.91
C SER A 405 -1.48 16.20 13.21
N ARG A 406 -1.88 17.11 14.12
CA ARG A 406 -1.36 17.27 15.49
C ARG A 406 -2.25 16.67 16.57
N GLU A 407 -3.31 16.00 16.15
CA GLU A 407 -4.27 15.29 17.01
C GLU A 407 -4.11 13.79 16.81
N PRO A 408 -4.37 12.96 17.82
CA PRO A 408 -4.31 11.50 17.64
C PRO A 408 -5.53 10.98 16.89
N ILE A 409 -5.68 11.42 15.63
CA ILE A 409 -6.78 11.08 14.71
C ILE A 409 -6.23 10.65 13.34
N PHE A 410 -6.75 9.55 12.83
CA PHE A 410 -6.45 9.03 11.50
C PHE A 410 -7.72 9.01 10.63
N TRP A 411 -7.60 9.46 9.40
CA TRP A 411 -8.67 9.57 8.44
C TRP A 411 -8.52 8.50 7.35
N GLN A 412 -9.38 7.52 7.35
CA GLN A 412 -9.45 6.53 6.30
C GLN A 412 -10.54 6.96 5.30
N PHE A 413 -10.14 7.53 4.19
CA PHE A 413 -11.05 7.92 3.13
C PHE A 413 -11.38 6.71 2.24
N MET A 414 -12.66 6.47 2.00
CA MET A 414 -13.15 5.49 1.05
C MET A 414 -14.11 6.14 0.07
N ALA A 415 -13.77 6.10 -1.21
CA ALA A 415 -14.69 6.52 -2.26
C ALA A 415 -15.45 5.33 -2.86
N ILE A 416 -16.74 5.53 -3.14
CA ILE A 416 -17.59 4.51 -3.78
C ILE A 416 -17.99 5.01 -5.17
N GLY A 417 -17.59 4.29 -6.21
CA GLY A 417 -17.94 4.59 -7.60
C GLY A 417 -16.81 4.27 -8.57
N LYS A 418 -17.08 4.48 -9.86
CA LYS A 418 -16.08 4.32 -10.91
C LYS A 418 -15.20 5.56 -10.96
N SER A 419 -13.92 5.39 -10.73
CA SER A 419 -12.94 6.47 -10.91
C SER A 419 -12.86 6.90 -12.38
N GLN A 420 -12.66 8.20 -12.63
CA GLN A 420 -12.39 8.70 -13.99
C GLN A 420 -11.11 8.09 -14.58
N LYS A 421 -10.13 7.72 -13.76
CA LYS A 421 -8.92 7.02 -14.17
C LYS A 421 -9.20 5.65 -14.75
N ASP A 422 -10.27 4.98 -14.30
CA ASP A 422 -10.66 3.64 -14.76
C ASP A 422 -11.42 3.64 -16.08
N VAL A 423 -11.89 4.82 -16.56
CA VAL A 423 -12.62 4.95 -17.82
C VAL A 423 -11.65 5.17 -19.00
N LYS A 424 -11.12 4.07 -19.56
CA LYS A 424 -10.15 4.09 -20.68
C LYS A 424 -10.78 4.13 -22.08
N SER A 425 -12.11 4.23 -22.24
CA SER A 425 -12.75 4.19 -23.56
C SER A 425 -12.58 5.52 -24.34
N LYS A 426 -12.14 5.44 -25.61
CA LYS A 426 -12.04 6.58 -26.54
C LYS A 426 -13.33 6.71 -27.36
N GLY A 427 -13.73 7.96 -27.70
CA GLY A 427 -14.93 8.24 -28.51
C GLY A 427 -16.15 8.69 -27.70
N ALA A 428 -17.32 8.83 -28.36
CA ALA A 428 -18.55 9.34 -27.74
C ALA A 428 -19.04 8.52 -26.53
N ARG A 429 -18.84 7.19 -26.54
CA ARG A 429 -19.15 6.30 -25.40
C ARG A 429 -18.18 6.53 -24.23
N GLY A 430 -16.90 6.79 -24.50
CA GLY A 430 -15.92 7.11 -23.48
C GLY A 430 -16.14 8.48 -22.84
N TRP A 431 -16.60 9.45 -23.63
CA TRP A 431 -16.97 10.77 -23.11
C TRP A 431 -18.19 10.66 -22.16
N LEU A 432 -19.25 9.93 -22.57
CA LEU A 432 -20.41 9.67 -21.71
C LEU A 432 -20.04 8.90 -20.42
N ALA A 433 -19.19 7.90 -20.54
CA ALA A 433 -18.74 7.13 -19.37
C ALA A 433 -17.90 7.98 -18.40
N ARG A 434 -17.04 8.89 -18.91
CA ARG A 434 -16.30 9.86 -18.08
C ARG A 434 -17.20 10.92 -17.45
N ALA A 435 -18.26 11.32 -18.15
CA ALA A 435 -19.24 12.28 -17.61
C ALA A 435 -20.08 11.71 -16.44
N VAL A 436 -20.08 10.38 -16.28
CA VAL A 436 -20.79 9.65 -15.21
C VAL A 436 -19.82 9.10 -14.15
N ALA A 437 -18.51 9.06 -14.43
CA ALA A 437 -17.50 8.60 -13.50
C ALA A 437 -17.18 9.71 -12.47
N SER A 438 -17.03 9.33 -11.22
CA SER A 438 -16.67 10.25 -10.13
C SER A 438 -15.20 10.67 -10.22
N ASP A 439 -14.91 11.92 -9.94
CA ASP A 439 -13.54 12.44 -9.81
C ASP A 439 -13.11 12.34 -8.35
N PHE A 440 -12.15 11.45 -8.06
CA PHE A 440 -11.60 11.25 -6.73
C PHE A 440 -10.23 11.93 -6.55
N SER A 441 -9.79 12.74 -7.52
CA SER A 441 -8.47 13.40 -7.49
C SER A 441 -8.26 14.26 -6.25
N PHE A 442 -9.33 14.82 -5.69
CA PHE A 442 -9.24 15.59 -4.45
C PHE A 442 -8.93 14.71 -3.22
N LEU A 443 -9.52 13.51 -3.12
CA LEU A 443 -9.22 12.58 -2.03
C LEU A 443 -7.78 12.07 -2.12
N GLU A 444 -7.27 11.79 -3.33
CA GLU A 444 -5.87 11.49 -3.58
C GLU A 444 -4.96 12.65 -3.13
N GLN A 445 -5.32 13.91 -3.43
CA GLN A 445 -4.57 15.08 -2.96
C GLN A 445 -4.59 15.24 -1.43
N LEU A 446 -5.66 14.84 -0.76
CA LEU A 446 -5.73 14.85 0.71
C LEU A 446 -4.76 13.81 1.28
N ASP A 447 -4.71 12.63 0.71
CA ASP A 447 -3.81 11.55 1.10
C ASP A 447 -2.34 11.94 0.89
N GLU A 448 -1.97 12.44 -0.28
CA GLU A 448 -0.61 12.84 -0.64
C GLU A 448 -0.14 14.18 -0.04
N MET A 449 -0.95 14.86 0.77
CA MET A 449 -0.68 16.23 1.23
C MET A 449 0.54 16.32 2.16
N GLY A 450 1.67 16.84 1.65
CA GLY A 450 2.98 16.86 2.35
C GLY A 450 3.16 17.87 3.49
N SER A 451 2.22 18.81 3.73
CA SER A 451 2.37 19.89 4.72
C SER A 451 1.87 19.52 6.13
N ARG A 452 1.64 18.25 6.42
CA ARG A 452 1.12 17.73 7.68
C ARG A 452 2.23 17.53 8.73
N TYR A 453 1.91 17.69 10.01
CA TYR A 453 2.82 17.38 11.11
C TYR A 453 3.12 15.87 11.18
N LEU A 454 2.10 15.07 10.98
CA LEU A 454 2.13 13.63 10.82
C LEU A 454 1.22 13.28 9.64
N ASP A 455 1.63 12.34 8.83
CA ASP A 455 0.77 11.74 7.83
C ASP A 455 -0.38 11.00 8.54
N ASN A 456 -1.60 11.51 8.40
CA ASN A 456 -2.76 11.07 9.18
C ASN A 456 -3.98 10.75 8.29
N ALA A 457 -3.72 10.41 7.03
CA ALA A 457 -4.76 10.02 6.08
C ALA A 457 -4.29 8.84 5.22
N ASP A 458 -5.24 8.06 4.76
CA ASP A 458 -5.10 7.03 3.73
C ASP A 458 -6.37 7.06 2.86
N PHE A 459 -6.23 6.74 1.58
CA PHE A 459 -7.32 6.76 0.61
C PHE A 459 -7.34 5.49 -0.25
N PHE A 460 -8.52 4.92 -0.41
CA PHE A 460 -8.80 3.94 -1.45
C PHE A 460 -10.19 4.11 -2.04
N SER A 461 -10.42 3.57 -3.23
CA SER A 461 -11.73 3.59 -3.89
C SER A 461 -12.21 2.18 -4.21
N LEU A 462 -13.52 1.99 -4.17
CA LEU A 462 -14.21 0.75 -4.54
C LEU A 462 -15.32 1.05 -5.53
N GLU A 463 -15.40 0.31 -6.64
CA GLU A 463 -16.55 0.44 -7.56
C GLU A 463 -17.86 0.10 -6.86
N ASP A 464 -17.85 -0.97 -6.05
CA ASP A 464 -19.00 -1.46 -5.31
C ASP A 464 -18.54 -2.12 -3.99
N PRO A 465 -18.96 -1.62 -2.82
CA PRO A 465 -18.55 -2.16 -1.53
C PRO A 465 -19.08 -3.58 -1.23
N GLU A 466 -19.95 -4.13 -2.09
CA GLU A 466 -20.44 -5.51 -1.97
C GLU A 466 -19.59 -6.51 -2.76
N HIS A 467 -18.84 -6.05 -3.75
CA HIS A 467 -18.04 -6.94 -4.60
C HIS A 467 -16.66 -7.24 -4.02
N ILE A 468 -16.26 -6.56 -2.97
CA ILE A 468 -15.01 -6.84 -2.24
C ILE A 468 -15.22 -7.89 -1.15
N ALA A 469 -14.30 -8.83 -1.03
CA ALA A 469 -14.30 -9.79 0.08
C ALA A 469 -14.11 -9.06 1.43
N ASP A 470 -14.74 -9.56 2.50
CA ASP A 470 -14.67 -8.89 3.81
C ASP A 470 -13.23 -8.77 4.33
N GLU A 471 -12.43 -9.83 4.16
CA GLU A 471 -11.02 -9.86 4.55
C GLU A 471 -10.20 -8.82 3.78
N GLU A 472 -10.42 -8.70 2.48
CA GLU A 472 -9.76 -7.71 1.62
C GLU A 472 -10.14 -6.29 2.02
N LEU A 473 -11.41 -6.02 2.32
CA LEU A 473 -11.84 -4.73 2.85
C LEU A 473 -11.12 -4.39 4.16
N TYR A 474 -11.02 -5.35 5.10
CA TYR A 474 -10.31 -5.12 6.36
C TYR A 474 -8.79 -4.95 6.16
N ASP A 475 -8.19 -5.63 5.20
CA ASP A 475 -6.78 -5.44 4.85
C ASP A 475 -6.55 -4.01 4.31
N LEU A 476 -7.42 -3.49 3.43
CA LEU A 476 -7.39 -2.09 2.98
C LEU A 476 -7.56 -1.10 4.13
N LEU A 477 -8.54 -1.31 5.00
CA LEU A 477 -8.81 -0.46 6.17
C LEU A 477 -7.66 -0.41 7.18
N THR A 478 -6.73 -1.36 7.12
CA THR A 478 -5.60 -1.46 8.03
C THR A 478 -4.25 -1.32 7.34
N ALA A 479 -4.21 -0.90 6.07
CA ALA A 479 -2.99 -0.84 5.29
C ALA A 479 -1.97 0.17 5.86
N GLU A 480 -2.35 1.43 6.03
CA GLU A 480 -1.44 2.49 6.50
C GLU A 480 -1.58 2.80 7.99
N TYR A 481 -2.71 2.48 8.58
CA TYR A 481 -3.00 2.79 9.97
C TYR A 481 -1.95 2.30 10.98
N PRO A 482 -1.37 1.09 10.89
CA PRO A 482 -0.30 0.63 11.79
C PRO A 482 0.95 1.51 11.73
N HIS A 483 1.31 1.97 10.53
CA HIS A 483 2.44 2.87 10.33
C HIS A 483 2.19 4.23 11.00
N TRP A 484 0.98 4.76 10.80
CA TRP A 484 0.58 5.98 11.49
C TRP A 484 0.60 5.84 13.01
N VAL A 485 0.08 4.75 13.58
CA VAL A 485 0.11 4.47 15.04
C VAL A 485 1.53 4.51 15.58
N LYS A 486 2.49 3.85 14.88
CA LYS A 486 3.91 3.85 15.24
C LYS A 486 4.48 5.28 15.21
N SER A 487 4.20 6.02 14.16
CA SER A 487 4.66 7.39 13.99
C SER A 487 4.03 8.35 15.02
N ALA A 488 2.75 8.16 15.36
CA ALA A 488 2.05 8.93 16.38
C ALA A 488 2.65 8.73 17.79
N ARG A 489 3.08 7.50 18.12
CA ARG A 489 3.83 7.21 19.35
C ARG A 489 5.18 7.91 19.37
N LEU A 490 5.96 7.82 18.30
CA LEU A 490 7.25 8.50 18.18
C LEU A 490 7.14 10.02 18.31
N LYS A 491 6.00 10.59 17.88
CA LYS A 491 5.72 12.04 17.98
C LYS A 491 4.92 12.43 19.24
N ASN A 492 4.78 11.51 20.21
CA ASN A 492 4.08 11.70 21.49
C ASN A 492 2.61 12.13 21.36
N LEU A 493 1.89 11.70 20.32
CA LEU A 493 0.44 11.81 20.24
C LEU A 493 -0.25 10.65 20.95
N LEU A 494 0.43 9.50 21.04
CA LEU A 494 -0.02 8.28 21.72
C LEU A 494 1.00 7.83 22.76
N PRO A 495 0.59 7.02 23.75
CA PRO A 495 1.49 6.43 24.75
C PRO A 495 2.47 5.42 24.17
#